data_c31c8b378cd5642d87fa92a1b02545a8
#
_entry.id   c31c8b378cd5642d87fa92a1b02545a8
#
_cell.length_a   1.000
_cell.length_b   1.000
_cell.length_c   1.000
_cell.angle_alpha   90.00
_cell.angle_beta   90.00
_cell.angle_gamma   90.00
#
_symmetry.space_group_name_H-M   'P 1'
#
loop_
_entity.id
_entity.type
_entity.pdbx_description
1 polymer ?
#
loop_
_entity_poly.entity_id
_entity_poly.type
_entity_poly.pdbx_seq_one_letter_code
_entity_poly.pdbx_strand_id
1 'polypeptide(L)'
;NDSIVDVAINKDKYGYHYLIGKHKNSDGWINEGSPHYHYYPLEALLFTANAVKCRGIKLFDKDLHDMFVEPVKGTYPDLSFPAHSDGWYGANLLSQSALYEVGNARYNDPFLKRVLELTYAQKKRLDPEALLSNQLIKASGESLLQKSYSFDTSGFCLLRSDARTVVLKFGGEGIGHGHPDKLSITIHDGKNELVSDFGTSGYGVPDYLKWYKRT
;
A
#
# COMPACT_ATOMS: atom_id res chain seq x y z
N ASN A 1 23.86 -19.77 -7.82
CA ASN A 1 23.84 -19.87 -9.28
C ASN A 1 23.47 -18.48 -9.85
N ASP A 2 24.43 -17.82 -10.49
CA ASP A 2 24.28 -16.42 -10.96
C ASP A 2 23.19 -16.31 -12.06
N SER A 3 23.00 -17.38 -12.84
CA SER A 3 21.97 -17.45 -13.87
C SER A 3 20.54 -17.34 -13.30
N ILE A 4 20.25 -17.95 -12.15
CA ILE A 4 18.94 -17.84 -11.48
C ILE A 4 18.71 -16.43 -10.98
N VAL A 5 19.75 -15.82 -10.39
CA VAL A 5 19.67 -14.45 -9.89
C VAL A 5 19.47 -13.46 -11.05
N ASP A 6 20.18 -13.65 -12.14
CA ASP A 6 20.01 -12.80 -13.34
C ASP A 6 18.59 -12.91 -13.91
N VAL A 7 18.04 -14.12 -14.00
CA VAL A 7 16.66 -14.34 -14.43
C VAL A 7 15.68 -13.65 -13.48
N ALA A 8 15.86 -13.79 -12.17
CA ALA A 8 14.96 -13.19 -11.17
C ALA A 8 14.97 -11.64 -11.22
N ILE A 9 16.07 -11.04 -11.64
CA ILE A 9 16.22 -9.58 -11.65
C ILE A 9 15.92 -9.00 -13.04
N ASN A 10 16.51 -9.57 -14.08
CA ASN A 10 16.62 -8.94 -15.40
C ASN A 10 15.73 -9.59 -16.47
N LYS A 11 15.11 -10.74 -16.19
CA LYS A 11 14.30 -11.43 -17.21
C LYS A 11 13.13 -10.58 -17.68
N ASP A 12 13.03 -10.43 -18.98
CA ASP A 12 11.94 -9.73 -19.64
C ASP A 12 10.59 -10.39 -19.31
N LYS A 13 9.59 -9.60 -18.94
CA LYS A 13 8.23 -9.99 -18.52
C LYS A 13 8.10 -10.64 -17.15
N TYR A 14 9.19 -11.00 -16.46
CA TYR A 14 9.12 -11.74 -15.18
C TYR A 14 10.11 -11.27 -14.13
N GLY A 15 11.20 -10.57 -14.54
CA GLY A 15 12.23 -10.11 -13.63
C GLY A 15 11.80 -8.88 -12.81
N TYR A 16 12.48 -8.65 -11.70
CA TYR A 16 12.23 -7.55 -10.78
C TYR A 16 12.07 -6.18 -11.48
N HIS A 17 13.04 -5.82 -12.35
CA HIS A 17 13.03 -4.54 -13.05
C HIS A 17 11.84 -4.39 -14.01
N TYR A 18 11.44 -5.47 -14.66
CA TYR A 18 10.24 -5.45 -15.49
C TYR A 18 8.99 -5.28 -14.67
N LEU A 19 8.85 -6.02 -13.57
CA LEU A 19 7.65 -5.99 -12.73
C LEU A 19 7.44 -4.61 -12.10
N ILE A 20 8.48 -4.03 -11.49
CA ILE A 20 8.36 -2.71 -10.89
C ILE A 20 8.13 -1.63 -11.95
N GLY A 21 8.85 -1.67 -13.06
CA GLY A 21 8.71 -0.68 -14.15
C GLY A 21 7.39 -0.76 -14.91
N LYS A 22 6.74 -1.94 -14.95
CA LYS A 22 5.48 -2.16 -15.66
C LYS A 22 4.25 -1.94 -14.78
N HIS A 23 4.34 -2.30 -13.49
CA HIS A 23 3.19 -2.38 -12.61
C HIS A 23 3.14 -1.29 -11.54
N LYS A 24 4.26 -0.62 -11.24
CA LYS A 24 4.25 0.56 -10.39
C LYS A 24 3.83 1.80 -11.20
N ASN A 25 2.79 2.46 -10.76
CA ASN A 25 2.38 3.76 -11.28
C ASN A 25 3.37 4.86 -10.87
N SER A 26 3.40 5.97 -11.61
CA SER A 26 4.29 7.10 -11.30
C SER A 26 4.01 7.74 -9.94
N ASP A 27 2.81 7.56 -9.39
CA ASP A 27 2.38 8.00 -8.07
C ASP A 27 2.60 6.94 -6.98
N GLY A 28 3.42 5.93 -7.23
CA GLY A 28 3.91 4.97 -6.25
C GLY A 28 3.00 3.78 -5.96
N TRP A 29 1.78 3.77 -6.48
CA TRP A 29 0.85 2.65 -6.32
C TRP A 29 1.10 1.55 -7.36
N ILE A 30 0.71 0.33 -7.02
CA ILE A 30 0.58 -0.76 -8.00
C ILE A 30 -0.67 -0.54 -8.84
N ASN A 31 -0.59 -0.84 -10.13
CA ASN A 31 -1.67 -0.64 -11.08
C ASN A 31 -2.78 -1.70 -11.04
N GLU A 32 -2.88 -2.46 -9.95
CA GLU A 32 -3.95 -3.46 -9.76
C GLU A 32 -5.30 -2.84 -9.36
N GLY A 33 -5.31 -1.56 -8.95
CA GLY A 33 -6.52 -0.78 -8.74
C GLY A 33 -7.08 -0.82 -7.31
N SER A 34 -6.55 -1.63 -6.43
CA SER A 34 -7.02 -1.75 -5.04
C SER A 34 -5.91 -1.51 -4.02
N PRO A 35 -6.16 -0.75 -2.94
CA PRO A 35 -5.18 -0.53 -1.89
C PRO A 35 -4.70 -1.83 -1.21
N HIS A 36 -5.59 -2.80 -1.03
CA HIS A 36 -5.25 -4.09 -0.43
C HIS A 36 -4.19 -4.84 -1.24
N TYR A 37 -4.35 -4.86 -2.57
CA TYR A 37 -3.46 -5.60 -3.47
C TYR A 37 -2.12 -4.90 -3.73
N HIS A 38 -1.95 -3.67 -3.29
CA HIS A 38 -0.66 -2.98 -3.36
C HIS A 38 0.44 -3.72 -2.56
N TYR A 39 0.10 -4.25 -1.40
CA TYR A 39 1.08 -4.85 -0.48
C TYR A 39 1.56 -6.24 -0.89
N TYR A 40 0.81 -6.97 -1.71
CA TYR A 40 1.23 -8.26 -2.26
C TYR A 40 2.49 -8.16 -3.13
N PRO A 41 2.49 -7.34 -4.20
CA PRO A 41 3.69 -7.12 -5.00
C PRO A 41 4.82 -6.45 -4.21
N LEU A 42 4.50 -5.51 -3.31
CA LEU A 42 5.52 -4.88 -2.46
C LEU A 42 6.26 -5.93 -1.62
N GLU A 43 5.56 -6.87 -1.01
CA GLU A 43 6.16 -7.96 -0.24
C GLU A 43 7.06 -8.83 -1.13
N ALA A 44 6.59 -9.26 -2.30
CA ALA A 44 7.37 -10.07 -3.23
C ALA A 44 8.64 -9.36 -3.72
N LEU A 45 8.54 -8.07 -4.06
CA LEU A 45 9.69 -7.24 -4.45
C LEU A 45 10.69 -7.09 -3.30
N LEU A 46 10.18 -6.91 -2.08
CA LEU A 46 11.00 -6.79 -0.88
C LEU A 46 11.75 -8.07 -0.56
N PHE A 47 11.12 -9.25 -0.67
CA PHE A 47 11.79 -10.53 -0.54
C PHE A 47 12.91 -10.70 -1.57
N THR A 48 12.65 -10.34 -2.82
CA THR A 48 13.67 -10.39 -3.88
C THR A 48 14.84 -9.46 -3.57
N ALA A 49 14.56 -8.21 -3.18
CA ALA A 49 15.60 -7.23 -2.84
C ALA A 49 16.47 -7.69 -1.65
N ASN A 50 15.86 -8.28 -0.63
CA ASN A 50 16.59 -8.84 0.52
C ASN A 50 17.44 -10.05 0.13
N ALA A 51 16.92 -10.96 -0.68
CA ALA A 51 17.60 -12.18 -1.08
C ALA A 51 18.90 -11.91 -1.87
N VAL A 52 18.92 -10.88 -2.70
CA VAL A 52 20.08 -10.57 -3.56
C VAL A 52 21.06 -9.57 -2.93
N LYS A 53 20.68 -8.95 -1.82
CA LYS A 53 21.52 -7.94 -1.13
C LYS A 53 22.90 -8.48 -0.75
N CYS A 54 22.99 -9.73 -0.28
CA CYS A 54 24.27 -10.35 0.09
C CYS A 54 25.23 -10.54 -1.09
N ARG A 55 24.74 -10.41 -2.33
CA ARG A 55 25.51 -10.44 -3.56
C ARG A 55 25.93 -9.05 -4.05
N GLY A 56 25.70 -8.02 -3.27
CA GLY A 56 26.03 -6.64 -3.63
C GLY A 56 25.06 -6.00 -4.62
N ILE A 57 23.96 -6.67 -4.96
CA ILE A 57 22.93 -6.14 -5.87
C ILE A 57 22.01 -5.20 -5.09
N LYS A 58 21.86 -3.97 -5.58
CA LYS A 58 21.13 -2.89 -4.92
C LYS A 58 19.75 -2.72 -5.57
N LEU A 59 18.72 -3.28 -4.96
CA LEU A 59 17.31 -3.12 -5.39
C LEU A 59 16.48 -2.24 -4.42
N PHE A 60 17.07 -1.80 -3.32
CA PHE A 60 16.45 -0.80 -2.43
C PHE A 60 16.66 0.60 -3.02
N ASP A 61 16.00 0.86 -4.12
CA ASP A 61 16.04 2.12 -4.86
C ASP A 61 14.84 3.03 -4.54
N LYS A 62 14.73 4.14 -5.27
CA LYS A 62 13.63 5.10 -5.12
C LYS A 62 12.28 4.47 -5.48
N ASP A 63 12.22 3.64 -6.50
CA ASP A 63 10.95 3.06 -6.96
C ASP A 63 10.34 2.15 -5.89
N LEU A 64 11.14 1.31 -5.27
CA LEU A 64 10.69 0.48 -4.15
C LEU A 64 10.38 1.33 -2.91
N HIS A 65 11.14 2.42 -2.66
CA HIS A 65 10.85 3.35 -1.57
C HIS A 65 9.50 4.06 -1.72
N ASP A 66 9.20 4.54 -2.93
CA ASP A 66 7.92 5.20 -3.22
C ASP A 66 6.72 4.28 -2.92
N MET A 67 6.86 2.97 -3.15
CA MET A 67 5.83 1.98 -2.81
C MET A 67 5.57 1.84 -1.30
N PHE A 68 6.48 2.26 -0.45
CA PHE A 68 6.23 2.38 0.99
C PHE A 68 5.57 3.72 1.37
N VAL A 69 6.03 4.81 0.78
CA VAL A 69 5.66 6.17 1.19
C VAL A 69 4.30 6.58 0.66
N GLU A 70 4.05 6.34 -0.63
CA GLU A 70 2.86 6.87 -1.29
C GLU A 70 1.54 6.25 -0.79
N PRO A 71 1.44 4.93 -0.52
CA PRO A 71 0.21 4.35 0.00
C PRO A 71 -0.22 4.92 1.36
N VAL A 72 0.73 5.33 2.20
CA VAL A 72 0.41 5.94 3.50
C VAL A 72 -0.43 7.20 3.31
N LYS A 73 -0.14 7.98 2.27
CA LYS A 73 -0.90 9.18 1.93
C LYS A 73 -2.34 8.88 1.48
N GLY A 74 -2.62 7.63 1.11
CA GLY A 74 -3.92 7.12 0.69
C GLY A 74 -4.80 6.56 1.82
N THR A 75 -4.34 6.61 3.09
CA THR A 75 -5.13 6.11 4.23
C THR A 75 -6.09 7.16 4.79
N TYR A 76 -7.10 6.71 5.50
CA TYR A 76 -7.87 7.55 6.43
C TYR A 76 -7.04 7.91 7.68
N PRO A 77 -7.54 8.84 8.54
CA PRO A 77 -6.81 9.25 9.75
C PRO A 77 -6.53 8.12 10.74
N ASP A 78 -7.35 7.07 10.76
CA ASP A 78 -7.19 5.88 11.58
C ASP A 78 -6.25 4.83 10.98
N LEU A 79 -5.58 5.17 9.87
CA LEU A 79 -4.68 4.32 9.07
C LEU A 79 -5.38 3.18 8.32
N SER A 80 -6.71 3.15 8.25
CA SER A 80 -7.44 2.27 7.36
C SER A 80 -7.41 2.78 5.92
N PHE A 81 -7.66 1.87 4.97
CA PHE A 81 -7.76 2.20 3.55
C PHE A 81 -9.21 2.28 3.11
N PRO A 82 -9.55 3.18 2.17
CA PRO A 82 -10.85 3.14 1.51
C PRO A 82 -11.02 1.79 0.78
N ALA A 83 -12.21 1.21 0.87
CA ALA A 83 -12.50 -0.12 0.35
C ALA A 83 -12.80 -0.16 -1.16
N HIS A 84 -12.41 0.87 -1.93
CA HIS A 84 -12.69 0.92 -3.36
C HIS A 84 -12.06 -0.27 -4.13
N SER A 85 -12.68 -0.63 -5.24
CA SER A 85 -12.28 -1.77 -6.07
C SER A 85 -12.30 -3.09 -5.28
N ASP A 86 -11.39 -4.03 -5.47
CA ASP A 86 -11.27 -5.25 -4.64
C ASP A 86 -10.68 -4.94 -3.23
N GLY A 87 -10.96 -3.75 -2.67
CA GLY A 87 -10.60 -3.40 -1.31
C GLY A 87 -11.38 -4.19 -0.27
N TRP A 88 -10.77 -4.46 0.88
CA TRP A 88 -11.42 -5.13 2.01
C TRP A 88 -11.72 -4.13 3.11
N TYR A 89 -12.91 -4.21 3.68
CA TYR A 89 -13.24 -3.46 4.88
C TYR A 89 -12.26 -3.79 6.00
N GLY A 90 -11.80 -2.76 6.67
CA GLY A 90 -10.85 -2.90 7.76
C GLY A 90 -9.41 -3.18 7.32
N ALA A 91 -9.12 -3.22 6.00
CA ALA A 91 -7.75 -3.19 5.52
C ALA A 91 -7.07 -1.93 6.05
N ASN A 92 -5.95 -2.09 6.74
CA ASN A 92 -5.28 -0.98 7.38
C ASN A 92 -3.76 -1.14 7.37
N LEU A 93 -3.09 -0.02 7.60
CA LEU A 93 -1.63 0.03 7.61
C LEU A 93 -1.01 -0.74 8.79
N LEU A 94 -1.76 -0.92 9.88
CA LEU A 94 -1.29 -1.63 11.07
C LEU A 94 -0.94 -3.09 10.76
N SER A 95 -1.65 -3.72 9.82
CA SER A 95 -1.38 -5.10 9.38
C SER A 95 -0.10 -5.22 8.57
N GLN A 96 0.46 -4.12 8.07
CA GLN A 96 1.65 -4.07 7.23
C GLN A 96 2.93 -3.73 8.01
N SER A 97 2.88 -3.71 9.34
CA SER A 97 4.00 -3.27 10.18
C SER A 97 5.30 -4.03 9.91
N ALA A 98 5.25 -5.33 9.64
CA ALA A 98 6.43 -6.13 9.27
C ALA A 98 7.16 -5.58 8.05
N LEU A 99 6.42 -5.22 6.99
CA LEU A 99 7.00 -4.61 5.79
C LEU A 99 7.63 -3.25 6.10
N TYR A 100 6.95 -2.42 6.91
CA TYR A 100 7.46 -1.12 7.31
C TYR A 100 8.68 -1.19 8.22
N GLU A 101 8.83 -2.24 9.06
CA GLU A 101 10.07 -2.50 9.80
C GLU A 101 11.24 -2.73 8.85
N VAL A 102 11.04 -3.55 7.81
CA VAL A 102 12.07 -3.79 6.80
C VAL A 102 12.38 -2.50 6.04
N GLY A 103 11.36 -1.78 5.59
CA GLY A 103 11.52 -0.49 4.90
C GLY A 103 12.31 0.51 5.73
N ASN A 104 11.94 0.71 7.00
CA ASN A 104 12.65 1.60 7.92
C ASN A 104 14.10 1.17 8.15
N ALA A 105 14.36 -0.14 8.33
CA ALA A 105 15.71 -0.66 8.52
C ALA A 105 16.61 -0.47 7.27
N ARG A 106 16.02 -0.40 6.07
CA ARG A 106 16.75 -0.27 4.80
C ARG A 106 16.98 1.17 4.37
N TYR A 107 15.94 2.00 4.48
CA TYR A 107 15.99 3.38 4.00
C TYR A 107 16.38 4.37 5.09
N ASN A 108 16.22 4.01 6.37
CA ASN A 108 16.43 4.91 7.51
C ASN A 108 15.67 6.24 7.34
N ASP A 109 14.44 6.13 6.86
CA ASP A 109 13.60 7.27 6.52
C ASP A 109 12.78 7.70 7.75
N PRO A 110 12.86 8.98 8.18
CA PRO A 110 12.04 9.49 9.27
C PRO A 110 10.54 9.32 9.05
N PHE A 111 10.07 9.35 7.81
CA PHE A 111 8.66 9.15 7.50
C PHE A 111 8.21 7.70 7.76
N LEU A 112 8.99 6.71 7.32
CA LEU A 112 8.70 5.29 7.59
C LEU A 112 8.78 4.99 9.10
N LYS A 113 9.74 5.60 9.78
CA LYS A 113 9.82 5.52 11.24
C LYS A 113 8.55 6.08 11.89
N ARG A 114 8.06 7.21 11.39
CA ARG A 114 6.82 7.84 11.89
C ARG A 114 5.59 6.95 11.69
N VAL A 115 5.49 6.25 10.56
CA VAL A 115 4.44 5.25 10.32
C VAL A 115 4.48 4.17 11.41
N LEU A 116 5.66 3.66 11.75
CA LEU A 116 5.82 2.66 12.81
C LEU A 116 5.46 3.21 14.20
N GLU A 117 5.82 4.47 14.50
CA GLU A 117 5.45 5.12 15.77
C GLU A 117 3.93 5.18 15.96
N LEU A 118 3.19 5.54 14.91
CA LEU A 118 1.72 5.55 14.90
C LEU A 118 1.14 4.13 14.99
N THR A 119 1.72 3.21 14.26
CA THR A 119 1.30 1.81 14.28
C THR A 119 1.43 1.23 15.69
N TYR A 120 2.55 1.46 16.35
CA TYR A 120 2.80 0.92 17.70
C TYR A 120 2.17 1.74 18.83
N ALA A 121 1.55 2.87 18.52
CA ALA A 121 0.59 3.49 19.42
C ALA A 121 -0.72 2.68 19.53
N GLN A 122 -1.04 1.85 18.53
CA GLN A 122 -2.29 1.11 18.44
C GLN A 122 -2.12 -0.41 18.60
N LYS A 123 -0.93 -0.96 18.37
CA LYS A 123 -0.61 -2.39 18.54
C LYS A 123 0.74 -2.61 19.18
N LYS A 124 0.97 -3.81 19.73
CA LYS A 124 2.28 -4.20 20.26
C LYS A 124 3.27 -4.46 19.12
N ARG A 125 4.55 -4.09 19.32
CA ARG A 125 5.66 -4.39 18.40
C ARG A 125 6.13 -5.83 18.59
N LEU A 126 5.55 -6.76 17.84
CA LEU A 126 5.83 -8.20 17.93
C LEU A 126 6.34 -8.80 16.62
N ASP A 127 6.46 -8.00 15.57
CA ASP A 127 6.91 -8.45 14.26
C ASP A 127 8.40 -8.86 14.33
N PRO A 128 8.81 -10.05 13.89
CA PRO A 128 10.22 -10.48 13.90
C PRO A 128 11.14 -9.53 13.12
N GLU A 129 10.61 -8.85 12.11
CA GLU A 129 11.31 -7.86 11.29
C GLU A 129 11.80 -6.65 12.12
N ALA A 130 11.20 -6.40 13.27
CA ALA A 130 11.67 -5.40 14.22
C ALA A 130 13.12 -5.62 14.67
N LEU A 131 13.60 -6.86 14.63
CA LEU A 131 14.98 -7.22 14.93
C LEU A 131 15.97 -6.75 13.84
N LEU A 132 15.50 -6.43 12.64
CA LEU A 132 16.34 -5.91 11.56
C LEU A 132 16.76 -4.45 11.80
N SER A 133 16.03 -3.74 12.64
CA SER A 133 16.26 -2.35 12.99
C SER A 133 16.81 -2.24 14.42
N ASN A 134 17.97 -1.61 14.58
CA ASN A 134 18.49 -1.24 15.90
C ASN A 134 17.84 0.05 16.44
N GLN A 135 16.78 0.54 15.78
CA GLN A 135 16.13 1.79 16.15
C GLN A 135 15.07 1.56 17.23
N LEU A 136 15.09 2.40 18.23
CA LEU A 136 13.98 2.51 19.18
C LEU A 136 12.82 3.24 18.50
N ILE A 137 11.71 2.53 18.33
CA ILE A 137 10.46 3.13 17.87
C ILE A 137 9.62 3.48 19.10
N LYS A 138 9.43 4.76 19.35
CA LYS A 138 8.57 5.26 20.42
C LYS A 138 7.16 5.52 19.87
N ALA A 139 6.16 4.90 20.46
CA ALA A 139 4.77 5.19 20.11
C ALA A 139 4.47 6.70 20.21
N SER A 140 3.81 7.25 19.19
CA SER A 140 3.43 8.65 19.15
C SER A 140 2.11 8.83 18.41
N GLY A 141 1.21 9.61 18.98
CA GLY A 141 -0.13 9.84 18.44
C GLY A 141 -0.25 11.03 17.50
N GLU A 142 0.83 11.72 17.13
CA GLU A 142 0.75 12.84 16.18
C GLU A 142 0.42 12.34 14.77
N SER A 143 -0.55 12.95 14.10
CA SER A 143 -1.00 12.55 12.77
C SER A 143 0.05 12.80 11.69
N LEU A 144 0.15 11.88 10.73
CA LEU A 144 0.92 12.05 9.48
C LEU A 144 0.11 12.76 8.38
N LEU A 145 -1.21 12.76 8.47
CA LEU A 145 -2.07 12.88 7.31
C LEU A 145 -2.92 14.17 7.42
N GLN A 146 -2.30 15.31 7.18
CA GLN A 146 -3.00 16.60 7.24
C GLN A 146 -3.34 17.20 5.88
N LYS A 147 -2.76 16.70 4.77
CA LYS A 147 -2.93 17.28 3.44
C LYS A 147 -3.81 16.42 2.53
N SER A 148 -4.56 17.10 1.65
CA SER A 148 -5.19 16.45 0.51
C SER A 148 -4.14 15.95 -0.47
N TYR A 149 -4.41 14.82 -1.12
CA TYR A 149 -3.51 14.20 -2.11
C TYR A 149 -4.31 13.77 -3.34
N SER A 150 -3.68 13.86 -4.51
CA SER A 150 -4.18 13.29 -5.76
C SER A 150 -3.19 12.25 -6.27
N PHE A 151 -3.71 11.09 -6.62
CA PHE A 151 -2.99 9.98 -7.25
C PHE A 151 -3.51 9.87 -8.68
N ASP A 152 -3.00 10.73 -9.55
CA ASP A 152 -3.55 10.95 -10.89
C ASP A 152 -3.43 9.72 -11.78
N THR A 153 -2.33 8.97 -11.67
CA THR A 153 -2.11 7.74 -12.45
C THR A 153 -2.94 6.58 -11.91
N SER A 154 -3.10 6.51 -10.60
CA SER A 154 -3.93 5.50 -9.93
C SER A 154 -5.42 5.85 -9.91
N GLY A 155 -5.76 7.09 -10.25
CA GLY A 155 -7.12 7.53 -10.53
C GLY A 155 -8.00 7.75 -9.30
N PHE A 156 -7.45 8.23 -8.20
CA PHE A 156 -8.23 8.64 -7.03
C PHE A 156 -7.57 9.79 -6.27
N CYS A 157 -8.35 10.52 -5.50
CA CYS A 157 -7.83 11.56 -4.63
C CYS A 157 -8.50 11.53 -3.26
N LEU A 158 -7.80 12.08 -2.27
CA LEU A 158 -8.31 12.29 -0.93
C LEU A 158 -8.36 13.80 -0.65
N LEU A 159 -9.56 14.29 -0.38
CA LEU A 159 -9.80 15.66 0.07
C LEU A 159 -9.98 15.64 1.58
N ARG A 160 -9.11 16.35 2.29
CA ARG A 160 -9.06 16.35 3.76
C ARG A 160 -9.36 17.71 4.33
N SER A 161 -10.15 17.70 5.38
CA SER A 161 -10.31 18.79 6.33
C SER A 161 -10.00 18.29 7.74
N ASP A 162 -10.06 19.17 8.75
CA ASP A 162 -9.81 18.81 10.15
C ASP A 162 -10.77 17.71 10.67
N ALA A 163 -11.98 17.64 10.11
CA ALA A 163 -13.03 16.76 10.57
C ALA A 163 -13.34 15.59 9.63
N ARG A 164 -12.96 15.67 8.35
CA ARG A 164 -13.41 14.71 7.35
C ARG A 164 -12.37 14.43 6.28
N THR A 165 -12.42 13.19 5.77
CA THR A 165 -11.73 12.79 4.54
C THR A 165 -12.76 12.31 3.53
N VAL A 166 -12.73 12.88 2.33
CA VAL A 166 -13.53 12.44 1.19
C VAL A 166 -12.59 11.82 0.18
N VAL A 167 -12.87 10.61 -0.26
CA VAL A 167 -12.16 9.96 -1.35
C VAL A 167 -13.04 9.99 -2.58
N LEU A 168 -12.48 10.47 -3.69
CA LEU A 168 -13.11 10.42 -5.01
C LEU A 168 -12.26 9.53 -5.90
N LYS A 169 -12.84 8.48 -6.44
CA LYS A 169 -12.25 7.67 -7.49
C LYS A 169 -12.70 8.18 -8.85
N PHE A 170 -11.76 8.57 -9.74
CA PHE A 170 -12.07 9.20 -11.02
C PHE A 170 -11.43 8.51 -12.23
N GLY A 171 -10.48 7.61 -12.02
CA GLY A 171 -9.73 6.96 -13.09
C GLY A 171 -9.42 5.51 -12.80
N GLY A 172 -8.68 4.92 -13.71
CA GLY A 172 -8.05 3.61 -13.63
C GLY A 172 -8.93 2.48 -13.10
N GLU A 173 -9.33 1.54 -13.97
CA GLU A 173 -10.02 0.33 -13.47
C GLU A 173 -9.05 -0.63 -12.79
N GLY A 174 -7.74 -0.38 -12.97
CA GLY A 174 -6.69 -1.29 -12.51
C GLY A 174 -6.61 -2.57 -13.34
N ILE A 175 -5.49 -3.28 -13.21
CA ILE A 175 -5.30 -4.58 -13.88
C ILE A 175 -5.69 -5.67 -12.91
N GLY A 176 -6.86 -6.27 -13.10
CA GLY A 176 -7.29 -7.46 -12.36
C GLY A 176 -8.14 -7.21 -11.13
N HIS A 177 -7.92 -6.15 -10.37
CA HIS A 177 -8.60 -5.88 -9.09
C HIS A 177 -9.39 -4.57 -9.06
N GLY A 178 -9.55 -3.91 -10.21
CA GLY A 178 -10.35 -2.71 -10.36
C GLY A 178 -11.82 -3.03 -10.61
N HIS A 179 -12.68 -2.07 -10.26
CA HIS A 179 -14.09 -2.08 -10.53
C HIS A 179 -14.48 -0.93 -11.49
N PRO A 180 -15.63 -0.99 -12.18
CA PRO A 180 -16.17 0.14 -12.94
C PRO A 180 -16.82 1.18 -11.99
N ASP A 181 -16.06 1.62 -10.99
CA ASP A 181 -16.46 2.47 -9.88
C ASP A 181 -16.02 3.94 -10.04
N LYS A 182 -15.86 4.40 -11.30
CA LYS A 182 -15.52 5.79 -11.59
C LYS A 182 -16.58 6.74 -11.05
N LEU A 183 -16.10 7.83 -10.43
CA LEU A 183 -16.88 8.84 -9.72
C LEU A 183 -17.54 8.33 -8.43
N SER A 184 -17.12 7.16 -7.91
CA SER A 184 -17.52 6.77 -6.57
C SER A 184 -16.88 7.69 -5.52
N ILE A 185 -17.65 7.94 -4.46
CA ILE A 185 -17.24 8.80 -3.35
C ILE A 185 -17.38 8.01 -2.06
N THR A 186 -16.34 8.04 -1.24
CA THR A 186 -16.41 7.57 0.15
C THR A 186 -16.14 8.73 1.10
N ILE A 187 -16.74 8.69 2.29
CA ILE A 187 -16.63 9.77 3.28
C ILE A 187 -16.33 9.17 4.64
N HIS A 188 -15.29 9.68 5.28
CA HIS A 188 -14.84 9.29 6.62
C HIS A 188 -14.83 10.51 7.55
N ASP A 189 -15.36 10.39 8.77
CA ASP A 189 -15.49 11.49 9.75
C ASP A 189 -14.31 11.55 10.75
N GLY A 190 -13.23 10.84 10.48
CA GLY A 190 -12.08 10.71 11.36
C GLY A 190 -12.17 9.49 12.30
N LYS A 191 -13.33 8.87 12.43
CA LYS A 191 -13.56 7.66 13.24
C LYS A 191 -14.29 6.56 12.48
N ASN A 192 -15.24 6.93 11.64
CA ASN A 192 -16.10 6.00 10.94
C ASN A 192 -16.23 6.39 9.47
N GLU A 193 -16.39 5.40 8.62
CA GLU A 193 -16.77 5.59 7.24
C GLU A 193 -18.29 5.82 7.18
N LEU A 194 -18.71 7.03 6.77
CA LEU A 194 -20.11 7.44 6.70
C LEU A 194 -20.76 7.07 5.37
N VAL A 195 -19.98 7.14 4.31
CA VAL A 195 -20.33 6.69 2.96
C VAL A 195 -19.20 5.79 2.51
N SER A 196 -19.53 4.58 2.12
CA SER A 196 -18.59 3.53 1.87
C SER A 196 -18.73 2.95 0.48
N ASP A 197 -17.62 2.50 -0.10
CA ASP A 197 -17.63 1.58 -1.22
C ASP A 197 -17.91 0.17 -0.71
N PHE A 198 -18.53 -0.68 -1.52
CA PHE A 198 -18.79 -2.06 -1.13
C PHE A 198 -17.51 -2.93 -1.11
N GLY A 199 -16.46 -2.48 -1.80
CA GLY A 199 -15.23 -3.25 -1.91
C GLY A 199 -15.46 -4.60 -2.58
N THR A 200 -14.82 -5.65 -2.06
CA THR A 200 -14.98 -7.00 -2.57
C THR A 200 -15.79 -7.90 -1.64
N SER A 201 -16.65 -8.72 -2.22
CA SER A 201 -17.32 -9.83 -1.53
C SER A 201 -16.46 -11.10 -1.47
N GLY A 202 -15.23 -11.05 -2.02
CA GLY A 202 -14.34 -12.21 -2.16
C GLY A 202 -14.59 -13.05 -3.40
N TYR A 203 -13.68 -13.98 -3.68
CA TYR A 203 -13.69 -14.76 -4.93
C TYR A 203 -14.51 -16.05 -4.84
N GLY A 204 -14.77 -16.54 -3.63
CA GLY A 204 -15.52 -17.77 -3.39
C GLY A 204 -17.02 -17.58 -3.22
N VAL A 205 -17.55 -16.40 -3.50
CA VAL A 205 -18.98 -16.12 -3.34
C VAL A 205 -19.81 -16.63 -4.50
N PRO A 206 -21.09 -16.99 -4.25
CA PRO A 206 -22.04 -17.38 -5.29
C PRO A 206 -22.20 -16.30 -6.36
N ASP A 207 -22.54 -16.72 -7.59
CA ASP A 207 -22.63 -15.82 -8.76
C ASP A 207 -23.60 -14.65 -8.57
N TYR A 208 -24.64 -14.80 -7.77
CA TYR A 208 -25.61 -13.74 -7.50
C TYR A 208 -25.01 -12.57 -6.66
N LEU A 209 -23.89 -12.79 -5.99
CA LEU A 209 -23.15 -11.74 -5.27
C LEU A 209 -22.06 -11.08 -6.14
N LYS A 210 -21.77 -11.59 -7.30
CA LYS A 210 -20.76 -11.01 -8.20
C LYS A 210 -21.15 -9.65 -8.76
N TRP A 211 -22.42 -9.27 -8.64
CA TRP A 211 -22.87 -7.92 -9.02
C TRP A 211 -22.16 -6.81 -8.22
N TYR A 212 -21.71 -7.09 -7.00
CA TYR A 212 -20.89 -6.15 -6.23
C TYR A 212 -19.63 -5.67 -6.95
N LYS A 213 -19.09 -6.48 -7.84
CA LYS A 213 -17.95 -6.09 -8.67
C LYS A 213 -18.33 -5.22 -9.87
N ARG A 214 -19.61 -4.99 -10.10
CA ARG A 214 -20.11 -4.28 -11.29
C ARG A 214 -20.79 -2.96 -10.95
N THR A 215 -20.93 -2.67 -9.70
CA THR A 215 -21.48 -1.42 -9.18
C THR A 215 -20.37 -0.57 -8.59
#